data_ab5f4e3c9f631e103195a74e9ff87a96
#
_entry.id   ab5f4e3c9f631e103195a74e9ff87a96
#
_cell.length_a   1.000
_cell.length_b   1.000
_cell.length_c   1.000
_cell.angle_alpha   90.00
_cell.angle_beta   90.00
_cell.angle_gamma   90.00
#
_symmetry.space_group_name_H-M   'P 1'
#
loop_
_entity.id
_entity.type
_entity.pdbx_description
1 polymer ?
#
loop_
_entity_poly.entity_id
_entity_poly.type
_entity_poly.pdbx_seq_one_letter_code
_entity_poly.pdbx_strand_id
1 'polypeptide(L)'
;MSRFILGNCIDVMRGFPDRAVDLIVTDPPYLVGFKDRQGRQIAGDVTDEWLQPATLEMYRVLKKDALMVSFYGWNRVDRFMAAWKAAGFYAVGQLVFTKTYASNRRNAKDRRGFVDYRHEGAYVLAKGRPVPPLRPLPDVMPFPYTGNPLHPNQKPVEALQPLIESFSTPGAIVLDPFAGSGSTCVAAYRAGRRYIGIEMLAQYHRAGTERL
;
A
#
# COMPACT_ATOMS: atom_id res chain seq x y z
N MET A 1 12.13 7.05 -15.77
CA MET A 1 11.73 5.75 -16.37
C MET A 1 10.97 4.97 -15.31
N SER A 2 9.81 4.39 -15.65
CA SER A 2 9.08 3.51 -14.72
C SER A 2 9.78 2.16 -14.61
N ARG A 3 9.68 1.51 -13.43
CA ARG A 3 10.33 0.23 -13.13
C ARG A 3 9.42 -0.66 -12.29
N PHE A 4 9.46 -1.95 -12.57
CA PHE A 4 8.87 -2.98 -11.71
C PHE A 4 9.98 -3.98 -11.37
N ILE A 5 10.36 -4.09 -10.10
CA ILE A 5 11.62 -4.69 -9.66
C ILE A 5 11.33 -5.93 -8.81
N LEU A 6 11.95 -7.06 -9.18
CA LEU A 6 11.93 -8.26 -8.34
C LEU A 6 13.02 -8.14 -7.25
N GLY A 7 12.63 -8.19 -5.99
CA GLY A 7 13.58 -8.14 -4.88
C GLY A 7 12.96 -7.80 -3.54
N ASN A 8 13.78 -7.87 -2.49
CA ASN A 8 13.41 -7.38 -1.17
C ASN A 8 13.37 -5.84 -1.20
N CYS A 9 12.27 -5.24 -0.75
CA CYS A 9 12.08 -3.79 -0.84
C CYS A 9 13.15 -2.99 -0.05
N ILE A 10 13.62 -3.49 1.09
CA ILE A 10 14.65 -2.84 1.90
C ILE A 10 15.95 -2.77 1.11
N ASP A 11 16.39 -3.88 0.54
CA ASP A 11 17.66 -3.95 -0.20
C ASP A 11 17.61 -3.13 -1.48
N VAL A 12 16.48 -3.20 -2.20
CA VAL A 12 16.28 -2.41 -3.42
C VAL A 12 16.26 -0.91 -3.10
N MET A 13 15.52 -0.48 -2.06
CA MET A 13 15.46 0.93 -1.68
C MET A 13 16.80 1.47 -1.19
N ARG A 14 17.66 0.67 -0.54
CA ARG A 14 19.03 1.08 -0.18
C ARG A 14 19.85 1.55 -1.38
N GLY A 15 19.56 1.02 -2.57
CA GLY A 15 20.19 1.46 -3.82
C GLY A 15 19.62 2.76 -4.40
N PHE A 16 18.56 3.33 -3.82
CA PHE A 16 17.97 4.57 -4.31
C PHE A 16 18.61 5.78 -3.61
N PRO A 17 18.75 6.91 -4.34
CA PRO A 17 19.13 8.18 -3.72
C PRO A 17 18.13 8.62 -2.66
N ASP A 18 18.59 9.41 -1.70
CA ASP A 18 17.70 10.10 -0.77
C ASP A 18 16.75 11.02 -1.54
N ARG A 19 15.51 11.12 -1.07
CA ARG A 19 14.51 12.05 -1.64
C ARG A 19 14.28 11.85 -3.14
N ALA A 20 14.27 10.58 -3.58
CA ALA A 20 14.14 10.22 -5.00
C ALA A 20 12.70 10.15 -5.50
N VAL A 21 11.70 9.92 -4.60
CA VAL A 21 10.30 9.67 -4.97
C VAL A 21 9.38 10.77 -4.45
N ASP A 22 8.31 11.02 -5.20
CA ASP A 22 7.38 12.14 -4.92
C ASP A 22 6.21 11.70 -4.03
N LEU A 23 5.79 10.45 -4.12
CA LEU A 23 4.67 9.88 -3.37
C LEU A 23 4.96 8.40 -3.10
N ILE A 24 4.54 7.91 -1.94
CA ILE A 24 4.44 6.47 -1.66
C ILE A 24 2.98 6.10 -1.48
N VAL A 25 2.51 5.07 -2.18
CA VAL A 25 1.20 4.44 -1.95
C VAL A 25 1.42 2.95 -1.84
N THR A 26 1.13 2.37 -0.68
CA THR A 26 1.58 1.01 -0.39
C THR A 26 0.63 0.22 0.49
N ASP A 27 0.59 -1.10 0.26
CA ASP A 27 -0.21 -2.08 0.99
C ASP A 27 0.71 -3.19 1.56
N PRO A 28 1.40 -2.91 2.67
CA PRO A 28 2.32 -3.86 3.27
C PRO A 28 1.58 -5.04 3.91
N PRO A 29 2.27 -6.16 4.23
CA PRO A 29 1.70 -7.26 5.00
C PRO A 29 1.13 -6.79 6.35
N TYR A 30 -0.04 -7.32 6.75
CA TYR A 30 -0.80 -6.83 7.92
C TYR A 30 -0.44 -7.51 9.24
N LEU A 31 0.53 -8.42 9.26
CA LEU A 31 0.98 -9.17 10.45
C LEU A 31 -0.13 -10.05 11.05
N VAL A 32 -0.95 -10.64 10.21
CA VAL A 32 -2.11 -11.46 10.60
C VAL A 32 -1.98 -12.93 10.25
N GLY A 33 -0.85 -13.34 9.64
CA GLY A 33 -0.60 -14.71 9.21
C GLY A 33 -1.63 -15.18 8.17
N PHE A 34 -1.94 -14.32 7.20
CA PHE A 34 -2.98 -14.55 6.21
C PHE A 34 -2.75 -15.83 5.40
N LYS A 35 -3.81 -16.63 5.30
CA LYS A 35 -3.92 -17.78 4.37
C LYS A 35 -5.25 -17.68 3.65
N ASP A 36 -5.23 -17.70 2.33
CA ASP A 36 -6.45 -17.77 1.55
C ASP A 36 -7.02 -19.21 1.49
N ARG A 37 -8.14 -19.40 0.77
CA ARG A 37 -8.79 -20.70 0.60
C ARG A 37 -7.95 -21.71 -0.19
N GLN A 38 -6.96 -21.25 -0.96
CA GLN A 38 -6.03 -22.05 -1.75
C GLN A 38 -4.70 -22.28 -1.01
N GLY A 39 -4.59 -21.83 0.24
CA GLY A 39 -3.38 -21.94 1.06
C GLY A 39 -2.28 -20.93 0.72
N ARG A 40 -2.54 -19.95 -0.17
CA ARG A 40 -1.57 -18.90 -0.51
C ARG A 40 -1.36 -18.00 0.71
N GLN A 41 -0.10 -17.67 0.96
CA GLN A 41 0.34 -16.81 2.07
C GLN A 41 0.93 -15.51 1.53
N ILE A 42 1.00 -14.50 2.40
CA ILE A 42 1.69 -13.24 2.13
C ILE A 42 3.05 -13.29 2.82
N ALA A 43 4.11 -13.05 2.07
CA ALA A 43 5.47 -13.00 2.62
C ALA A 43 5.57 -11.83 3.62
N GLY A 44 6.21 -12.08 4.77
CA GLY A 44 6.36 -11.07 5.84
C GLY A 44 5.12 -10.83 6.70
N ASP A 45 4.02 -11.60 6.52
CA ASP A 45 2.77 -11.38 7.26
C ASP A 45 2.73 -12.05 8.65
N VAL A 46 3.85 -12.63 9.10
CA VAL A 46 3.94 -13.35 10.40
C VAL A 46 4.69 -12.54 11.44
N THR A 47 5.80 -11.89 11.08
CA THR A 47 6.65 -11.09 11.98
C THR A 47 6.75 -9.65 11.50
N ASP A 48 7.05 -8.72 12.42
CA ASP A 48 7.19 -7.28 12.15
C ASP A 48 8.65 -6.82 11.98
N GLU A 49 9.61 -7.74 11.89
CA GLU A 49 11.04 -7.44 11.79
C GLU A 49 11.40 -6.57 10.58
N TRP A 50 10.65 -6.70 9.49
CA TRP A 50 10.80 -5.91 8.27
C TRP A 50 10.23 -4.49 8.38
N LEU A 51 9.22 -4.28 9.27
CA LEU A 51 8.38 -3.08 9.29
C LEU A 51 9.20 -1.81 9.57
N GLN A 52 9.99 -1.82 10.63
CA GLN A 52 10.82 -0.66 10.99
C GLN A 52 11.91 -0.38 9.94
N PRO A 53 12.72 -1.35 9.47
CA PRO A 53 13.72 -1.11 8.43
C PRO A 53 13.10 -0.62 7.11
N ALA A 54 11.99 -1.20 6.66
CA ALA A 54 11.31 -0.76 5.44
C ALA A 54 10.77 0.67 5.58
N THR A 55 10.21 1.01 6.75
CA THR A 55 9.68 2.35 7.00
C THR A 55 10.77 3.41 7.02
N LEU A 56 11.95 3.11 7.57
CA LEU A 56 13.11 4.00 7.54
C LEU A 56 13.57 4.27 6.10
N GLU A 57 13.64 3.24 5.27
CA GLU A 57 14.01 3.40 3.86
C GLU A 57 12.93 4.18 3.09
N MET A 58 11.64 3.89 3.31
CA MET A 58 10.55 4.67 2.74
C MET A 58 10.65 6.16 3.10
N TYR A 59 10.94 6.45 4.38
CA TYR A 59 11.15 7.84 4.81
C TYR A 59 12.37 8.47 4.14
N ARG A 60 13.49 7.76 4.03
CA ARG A 60 14.71 8.25 3.41
C ARG A 60 14.50 8.61 1.95
N VAL A 61 13.91 7.69 1.17
CA VAL A 61 13.73 7.86 -0.29
C VAL A 61 12.60 8.82 -0.66
N LEU A 62 11.63 9.05 0.23
CA LEU A 62 10.57 10.03 0.00
C LEU A 62 11.12 11.45 0.08
N LYS A 63 10.70 12.32 -0.82
CA LYS A 63 11.07 13.75 -0.83
C LYS A 63 10.63 14.43 0.48
N LYS A 64 11.29 15.55 0.81
CA LYS A 64 10.81 16.46 1.85
C LYS A 64 9.48 17.05 1.39
N ASP A 65 8.62 17.33 2.35
CA ASP A 65 7.29 17.92 2.14
C ASP A 65 6.40 17.08 1.19
N ALA A 66 6.51 15.75 1.31
CA ALA A 66 5.77 14.76 0.52
C ALA A 66 4.97 13.81 1.41
N LEU A 67 4.10 13.02 0.78
CA LEU A 67 3.15 12.14 1.45
C LEU A 67 3.43 10.66 1.20
N MET A 68 3.07 9.86 2.17
CA MET A 68 2.91 8.40 2.04
C MET A 68 1.47 8.05 2.41
N VAL A 69 0.81 7.23 1.58
CA VAL A 69 -0.44 6.55 1.93
C VAL A 69 -0.10 5.09 2.21
N SER A 70 -0.35 4.64 3.42
CA SER A 70 -0.10 3.25 3.80
C SER A 70 -1.37 2.61 4.32
N PHE A 71 -1.77 1.51 3.69
CA PHE A 71 -2.75 0.58 4.26
C PHE A 71 -2.15 -0.12 5.48
N TYR A 72 -2.99 -0.69 6.33
CA TYR A 72 -2.55 -1.34 7.56
C TYR A 72 -3.58 -2.38 8.05
N GLY A 73 -3.11 -3.35 8.84
CA GLY A 73 -3.99 -4.25 9.59
C GLY A 73 -4.55 -3.55 10.82
N TRP A 74 -5.88 -3.43 10.92
CA TRP A 74 -6.55 -2.72 12.02
C TRP A 74 -6.17 -3.25 13.41
N ASN A 75 -5.93 -4.56 13.55
CA ASN A 75 -5.56 -5.22 14.79
C ASN A 75 -4.06 -5.12 15.13
N ARG A 76 -3.27 -4.46 14.29
CA ARG A 76 -1.83 -4.20 14.44
C ARG A 76 -1.46 -2.75 14.22
N VAL A 77 -2.44 -1.86 14.25
CA VAL A 77 -2.26 -0.42 13.99
C VAL A 77 -1.22 0.21 14.93
N ASP A 78 -1.11 -0.28 16.16
CA ASP A 78 -0.11 0.12 17.14
C ASP A 78 1.32 -0.07 16.62
N ARG A 79 1.62 -1.23 15.99
CA ARG A 79 2.93 -1.55 15.40
C ARG A 79 3.26 -0.65 14.23
N PHE A 80 2.30 -0.49 13.31
CA PHE A 80 2.46 0.41 12.17
C PHE A 80 2.68 1.85 12.61
N MET A 81 1.86 2.34 13.55
CA MET A 81 1.96 3.72 14.05
C MET A 81 3.30 3.95 14.77
N ALA A 82 3.78 2.99 15.54
CA ALA A 82 5.08 3.07 16.19
C ALA A 82 6.22 3.17 15.17
N ALA A 83 6.21 2.31 14.14
CA ALA A 83 7.22 2.32 13.08
C ALA A 83 7.24 3.62 12.28
N TRP A 84 6.05 4.13 11.89
CA TRP A 84 5.94 5.39 11.16
C TRP A 84 6.47 6.57 11.97
N LYS A 85 6.08 6.70 13.25
CA LYS A 85 6.55 7.76 14.14
C LYS A 85 8.06 7.69 14.38
N ALA A 86 8.60 6.48 14.60
CA ALA A 86 10.02 6.28 14.83
C ALA A 86 10.87 6.63 13.59
N ALA A 87 10.33 6.48 12.38
CA ALA A 87 10.99 6.93 11.15
C ALA A 87 10.90 8.44 10.90
N GLY A 88 10.00 9.14 11.60
CA GLY A 88 9.79 10.59 11.47
C GLY A 88 8.54 11.00 10.71
N PHE A 89 7.69 10.06 10.30
CA PHE A 89 6.37 10.37 9.75
C PHE A 89 5.40 10.83 10.85
N TYR A 90 4.40 11.63 10.45
CA TYR A 90 3.24 11.90 11.27
C TYR A 90 1.95 11.80 10.45
N ALA A 91 0.86 11.36 11.09
CA ALA A 91 -0.43 11.20 10.43
C ALA A 91 -1.10 12.55 10.21
N VAL A 92 -1.58 12.78 9.00
CA VAL A 92 -2.33 13.99 8.59
C VAL A 92 -3.75 13.68 8.15
N GLY A 93 -4.09 12.40 7.95
CA GLY A 93 -5.42 11.94 7.62
C GLY A 93 -5.54 10.43 7.75
N GLN A 94 -6.79 9.97 7.88
CA GLN A 94 -7.16 8.56 7.80
C GLN A 94 -8.18 8.39 6.68
N LEU A 95 -8.05 7.32 5.91
CA LEU A 95 -8.96 6.96 4.84
C LEU A 95 -9.64 5.64 5.17
N VAL A 96 -10.93 5.55 4.90
CA VAL A 96 -11.74 4.36 5.04
C VAL A 96 -12.29 3.97 3.67
N PHE A 97 -12.00 2.76 3.24
CA PHE A 97 -12.44 2.21 1.96
C PHE A 97 -13.56 1.21 2.18
N THR A 98 -14.79 1.57 1.84
CA THR A 98 -15.97 0.76 2.10
C THR A 98 -16.17 -0.34 1.07
N LYS A 99 -16.42 -1.57 1.55
CA LYS A 99 -16.71 -2.75 0.75
C LYS A 99 -18.22 -3.04 0.72
N THR A 100 -18.74 -3.43 -0.42
CA THR A 100 -20.12 -3.93 -0.54
C THR A 100 -20.29 -5.35 0.01
N TYR A 101 -19.19 -6.02 0.37
CA TYR A 101 -19.14 -7.39 0.89
C TYR A 101 -18.37 -7.43 2.20
N ALA A 102 -18.63 -8.45 3.05
CA ALA A 102 -17.84 -8.69 4.25
C ALA A 102 -16.65 -9.59 3.94
N SER A 103 -15.44 -9.15 4.32
CA SER A 103 -14.18 -9.88 4.06
C SER A 103 -14.07 -11.20 4.82
N ASN A 104 -14.78 -11.37 5.95
CA ASN A 104 -14.64 -12.52 6.87
C ASN A 104 -15.83 -13.46 6.86
N ARG A 105 -16.66 -13.50 5.81
CA ARG A 105 -17.69 -14.53 5.70
C ARG A 105 -17.05 -15.90 5.54
N ARG A 106 -16.71 -16.51 6.67
CA ARG A 106 -16.55 -17.97 6.77
C ARG A 106 -17.93 -18.61 6.57
N ASN A 107 -17.97 -19.83 6.04
CA ASN A 107 -19.21 -20.59 5.81
C ASN A 107 -20.16 -20.46 7.01
N ALA A 108 -21.47 -20.49 6.79
CA ALA A 108 -22.52 -20.26 7.78
C ALA A 108 -22.42 -21.12 9.07
N LYS A 109 -21.57 -22.16 9.08
CA LYS A 109 -21.26 -23.00 10.24
C LYS A 109 -20.15 -22.44 11.15
N ASP A 110 -19.33 -21.46 10.66
CA ASP A 110 -18.18 -20.88 11.39
C ASP A 110 -18.39 -19.39 11.70
N ARG A 111 -19.52 -19.06 12.33
CA ARG A 111 -19.84 -17.70 12.80
C ARG A 111 -19.02 -17.32 14.04
N ARG A 112 -17.71 -17.06 13.87
CA ARG A 112 -16.85 -16.63 14.98
C ARG A 112 -16.24 -15.25 14.77
N GLY A 113 -16.94 -14.34 14.11
CA GLY A 113 -16.55 -12.93 14.04
C GLY A 113 -17.44 -12.08 14.96
N PHE A 114 -16.85 -11.17 15.73
CA PHE A 114 -17.62 -10.20 16.53
C PHE A 114 -18.29 -9.15 15.66
N VAL A 115 -17.73 -8.89 14.47
CA VAL A 115 -18.22 -7.88 13.50
C VAL A 115 -18.02 -8.34 12.07
N ASP A 116 -18.83 -7.83 11.14
CA ASP A 116 -18.64 -7.96 9.70
C ASP A 116 -17.67 -6.88 9.21
N TYR A 117 -16.47 -7.28 8.77
CA TYR A 117 -15.47 -6.34 8.26
C TYR A 117 -15.84 -5.89 6.84
N ARG A 118 -16.31 -4.67 6.72
CA ARG A 118 -16.77 -4.04 5.48
C ARG A 118 -15.93 -2.84 5.05
N HIS A 119 -14.73 -2.72 5.55
CA HIS A 119 -13.82 -1.65 5.14
C HIS A 119 -12.36 -2.09 5.17
N GLU A 120 -11.53 -1.29 4.53
CA GLU A 120 -10.08 -1.24 4.70
C GLU A 120 -9.71 0.16 5.18
N GLY A 121 -8.63 0.27 5.92
CA GLY A 121 -8.11 1.54 6.40
C GLY A 121 -6.75 1.86 5.79
N ALA A 122 -6.49 3.15 5.57
CA ALA A 122 -5.16 3.65 5.28
C ALA A 122 -4.90 4.95 6.03
N TYR A 123 -3.64 5.21 6.39
CA TYR A 123 -3.23 6.51 6.88
C TYR A 123 -2.54 7.32 5.80
N VAL A 124 -2.83 8.62 5.78
CA VAL A 124 -2.06 9.61 5.03
C VAL A 124 -1.01 10.16 5.99
N LEU A 125 0.24 9.93 5.65
CA LEU A 125 1.42 10.19 6.47
C LEU A 125 2.29 11.24 5.80
N ALA A 126 2.73 12.23 6.55
CA ALA A 126 3.53 13.32 6.05
C ALA A 126 5.00 13.22 6.47
N LYS A 127 5.89 13.56 5.53
CA LYS A 127 7.29 13.89 5.79
C LYS A 127 7.49 15.39 5.58
N GLY A 128 7.88 16.11 6.63
CA GLY A 128 8.01 17.56 6.56
C GLY A 128 6.65 18.28 6.60
N ARG A 129 6.43 19.26 5.75
CA ARG A 129 5.20 20.08 5.71
C ARG A 129 4.61 20.12 4.29
N PRO A 130 4.02 19.00 3.81
CA PRO A 130 3.40 18.97 2.49
C PRO A 130 2.25 19.96 2.42
N VAL A 131 2.08 20.55 1.23
CA VAL A 131 0.95 21.43 0.95
C VAL A 131 -0.30 20.55 0.75
N PRO A 132 -1.41 20.83 1.47
CA PRO A 132 -2.66 20.13 1.24
C PRO A 132 -3.15 20.28 -0.21
N PRO A 133 -3.82 19.25 -0.77
CA PRO A 133 -4.38 19.35 -2.12
C PRO A 133 -5.48 20.41 -2.17
N LEU A 134 -5.60 21.11 -3.31
CA LEU A 134 -6.64 22.14 -3.53
C LEU A 134 -8.07 21.57 -3.37
N ARG A 135 -8.25 20.29 -3.69
CA ARG A 135 -9.51 19.55 -3.53
C ARG A 135 -9.19 18.29 -2.74
N PRO A 136 -9.36 18.33 -1.41
CA PRO A 136 -9.18 17.15 -0.57
C PRO A 136 -10.12 16.02 -0.98
N LEU A 137 -9.61 14.79 -0.92
CA LEU A 137 -10.45 13.61 -1.09
C LEU A 137 -11.40 13.45 0.12
N PRO A 138 -12.58 12.84 -0.08
CA PRO A 138 -13.38 12.38 1.06
C PRO A 138 -12.59 11.30 1.82
N ASP A 139 -12.73 11.27 3.12
CA ASP A 139 -12.10 10.29 3.99
C ASP A 139 -12.73 8.89 3.88
N VAL A 140 -13.96 8.81 3.33
CA VAL A 140 -14.67 7.55 3.03
C VAL A 140 -14.80 7.38 1.53
N MET A 141 -14.21 6.31 1.00
CA MET A 141 -14.13 6.03 -0.43
C MET A 141 -14.63 4.61 -0.76
N PRO A 142 -15.14 4.36 -1.98
CA PRO A 142 -15.55 3.02 -2.39
C PRO A 142 -14.33 2.10 -2.61
N PHE A 143 -14.53 0.81 -2.32
CA PHE A 143 -13.55 -0.24 -2.59
C PHE A 143 -14.21 -1.36 -3.39
N PRO A 144 -14.24 -1.27 -4.72
CA PRO A 144 -14.86 -2.27 -5.58
C PRO A 144 -14.14 -3.62 -5.50
N TYR A 145 -14.88 -4.70 -5.60
CA TYR A 145 -14.30 -6.04 -5.58
C TYR A 145 -13.58 -6.36 -6.89
N THR A 146 -12.32 -6.78 -6.82
CA THR A 146 -11.49 -7.11 -7.99
C THR A 146 -11.61 -8.56 -8.45
N GLY A 147 -12.19 -9.45 -7.62
CA GLY A 147 -12.12 -10.90 -7.83
C GLY A 147 -10.79 -11.53 -7.42
N ASN A 148 -9.75 -10.74 -7.16
CA ASN A 148 -8.40 -11.17 -6.75
C ASN A 148 -7.74 -12.20 -7.68
N PRO A 149 -7.82 -12.08 -9.03
CA PRO A 149 -7.34 -13.11 -9.94
C PRO A 149 -5.81 -13.25 -9.90
N LEU A 150 -5.08 -12.16 -9.66
CA LEU A 150 -3.63 -12.10 -9.79
C LEU A 150 -2.90 -12.13 -8.43
N HIS A 151 -3.55 -11.65 -7.38
CA HIS A 151 -2.97 -11.61 -6.03
C HIS A 151 -4.09 -11.78 -4.99
N PRO A 152 -3.88 -12.54 -3.88
CA PRO A 152 -4.93 -12.82 -2.90
C PRO A 152 -5.53 -11.56 -2.25
N ASN A 153 -4.75 -10.49 -2.13
CA ASN A 153 -5.17 -9.18 -1.61
C ASN A 153 -5.02 -8.07 -2.66
N GLN A 154 -5.40 -8.35 -3.91
CA GLN A 154 -5.30 -7.36 -4.99
C GLN A 154 -6.14 -6.12 -4.68
N LYS A 155 -5.49 -4.95 -4.62
CA LYS A 155 -6.19 -3.68 -4.45
C LYS A 155 -6.83 -3.23 -5.78
N PRO A 156 -8.04 -2.65 -5.74
CA PRO A 156 -8.66 -2.10 -6.94
C PRO A 156 -7.92 -0.83 -7.41
N VAL A 157 -7.62 -0.77 -8.69
CA VAL A 157 -6.96 0.39 -9.32
C VAL A 157 -7.81 1.65 -9.15
N GLU A 158 -9.12 1.49 -9.21
CA GLU A 158 -10.12 2.56 -9.07
C GLU A 158 -10.11 3.22 -7.67
N ALA A 159 -9.67 2.50 -6.64
CA ALA A 159 -9.50 3.05 -5.30
C ALA A 159 -8.13 3.75 -5.12
N LEU A 160 -7.09 3.29 -5.84
CA LEU A 160 -5.73 3.83 -5.73
C LEU A 160 -5.48 5.05 -6.60
N GLN A 161 -6.09 5.10 -7.78
CA GLN A 161 -5.86 6.19 -8.75
C GLN A 161 -6.22 7.58 -8.20
N PRO A 162 -7.37 7.79 -7.52
CA PRO A 162 -7.70 9.08 -6.92
C PRO A 162 -6.68 9.55 -5.87
N LEU A 163 -6.07 8.63 -5.10
CA LEU A 163 -5.02 8.96 -4.13
C LEU A 163 -3.80 9.54 -4.84
N ILE A 164 -3.39 8.86 -5.92
CA ILE A 164 -2.22 9.25 -6.70
C ILE A 164 -2.45 10.60 -7.38
N GLU A 165 -3.62 10.82 -7.95
CA GLU A 165 -3.99 12.08 -8.61
C GLU A 165 -4.06 13.24 -7.63
N SER A 166 -4.60 13.02 -6.42
CA SER A 166 -4.74 14.05 -5.40
C SER A 166 -3.41 14.43 -4.74
N PHE A 167 -2.53 13.45 -4.51
CA PHE A 167 -1.31 13.63 -3.71
C PHE A 167 -0.03 13.72 -4.54
N SER A 168 -0.14 13.79 -5.86
CA SER A 168 1.02 13.98 -6.75
C SER A 168 0.67 14.79 -8.00
N THR A 169 1.67 15.35 -8.64
CA THR A 169 1.54 16.05 -9.93
C THR A 169 1.79 15.07 -11.10
N PRO A 170 1.29 15.35 -12.32
CA PRO A 170 1.68 14.60 -13.51
C PRO A 170 3.20 14.49 -13.68
N GLY A 171 3.68 13.31 -14.08
CA GLY A 171 5.10 13.03 -14.20
C GLY A 171 5.84 12.70 -12.90
N ALA A 172 5.20 12.84 -11.71
CA ALA A 172 5.75 12.46 -10.43
C ALA A 172 6.10 10.97 -10.37
N ILE A 173 7.05 10.60 -9.50
CA ILE A 173 7.44 9.20 -9.24
C ILE A 173 6.65 8.69 -8.04
N VAL A 174 5.83 7.68 -8.27
CA VAL A 174 5.08 6.95 -7.23
C VAL A 174 5.81 5.65 -6.92
N LEU A 175 6.10 5.41 -5.64
CA LEU A 175 6.73 4.18 -5.16
C LEU A 175 5.69 3.30 -4.44
N ASP A 176 5.70 2.01 -4.76
CA ASP A 176 5.07 0.96 -3.96
C ASP A 176 6.11 -0.13 -3.65
N PRO A 177 6.64 -0.17 -2.41
CA PRO A 177 7.63 -1.17 -2.00
C PRO A 177 7.06 -2.56 -1.74
N PHE A 178 5.73 -2.74 -1.77
CA PHE A 178 5.03 -4.02 -1.59
C PHE A 178 4.01 -4.22 -2.72
N ALA A 179 4.48 -4.14 -3.95
CA ALA A 179 3.64 -3.91 -5.12
C ALA A 179 2.72 -5.09 -5.50
N GLY A 180 2.96 -6.30 -5.01
CA GLY A 180 2.17 -7.48 -5.34
C GLY A 180 2.02 -7.67 -6.85
N SER A 181 0.77 -7.68 -7.34
CA SER A 181 0.46 -7.71 -8.77
C SER A 181 0.43 -6.33 -9.45
N GLY A 182 1.02 -5.29 -8.85
CA GLY A 182 1.27 -3.98 -9.48
C GLY A 182 0.08 -3.03 -9.54
N SER A 183 -0.95 -3.18 -8.71
CA SER A 183 -2.15 -2.31 -8.78
C SER A 183 -1.82 -0.82 -8.62
N THR A 184 -0.94 -0.45 -7.70
CA THR A 184 -0.46 0.93 -7.52
C THR A 184 0.28 1.43 -8.76
N CYS A 185 1.12 0.58 -9.37
CA CYS A 185 1.87 0.93 -10.58
C CYS A 185 0.95 1.18 -11.78
N VAL A 186 -0.07 0.33 -11.96
CA VAL A 186 -1.13 0.52 -12.98
C VAL A 186 -1.88 1.83 -12.73
N ALA A 187 -2.27 2.11 -11.48
CA ALA A 187 -2.94 3.35 -11.12
C ALA A 187 -2.07 4.58 -11.42
N ALA A 188 -0.77 4.53 -11.07
CA ALA A 188 0.18 5.59 -11.36
C ALA A 188 0.34 5.83 -12.87
N TYR A 189 0.48 4.75 -13.64
CA TYR A 189 0.58 4.85 -15.10
C TYR A 189 -0.67 5.50 -15.71
N ARG A 190 -1.86 5.04 -15.35
CA ARG A 190 -3.13 5.60 -15.82
C ARG A 190 -3.31 7.07 -15.44
N ALA A 191 -2.80 7.45 -14.29
CA ALA A 191 -2.81 8.83 -13.82
C ALA A 191 -1.72 9.73 -14.45
N GLY A 192 -0.93 9.22 -15.41
CA GLY A 192 0.16 9.99 -16.04
C GLY A 192 1.37 10.20 -15.12
N ARG A 193 1.58 9.31 -14.14
CA ARG A 193 2.73 9.31 -13.23
C ARG A 193 3.70 8.20 -13.61
N ARG A 194 4.97 8.38 -13.25
CA ARG A 194 5.96 7.31 -13.30
C ARG A 194 5.80 6.43 -12.06
N TYR A 195 6.14 5.18 -12.15
CA TYR A 195 6.05 4.26 -11.03
C TYR A 195 7.37 3.54 -10.77
N ILE A 196 7.56 3.16 -9.51
CA ILE A 196 8.52 2.16 -9.07
C ILE A 196 7.74 1.18 -8.19
N GLY A 197 7.58 -0.05 -8.64
CA GLY A 197 7.02 -1.14 -7.85
C GLY A 197 8.11 -2.12 -7.47
N ILE A 198 8.10 -2.62 -6.23
CA ILE A 198 9.03 -3.66 -5.77
C ILE A 198 8.20 -4.83 -5.27
N GLU A 199 8.49 -6.02 -5.77
CA GLU A 199 7.82 -7.25 -5.37
C GLU A 199 8.85 -8.35 -5.11
N MET A 200 8.72 -9.03 -3.97
CA MET A 200 9.69 -10.04 -3.54
C MET A 200 9.44 -11.41 -4.18
N LEU A 201 8.18 -11.75 -4.46
CA LEU A 201 7.81 -13.06 -4.98
C LEU A 201 7.73 -13.05 -6.51
N ALA A 202 8.56 -13.87 -7.16
CA ALA A 202 8.67 -13.94 -8.62
C ALA A 202 7.31 -14.16 -9.33
N GLN A 203 6.40 -14.92 -8.73
CA GLN A 203 5.07 -15.17 -9.30
C GLN A 203 4.21 -13.89 -9.39
N TYR A 204 4.22 -13.05 -8.36
CA TYR A 204 3.47 -11.80 -8.36
C TYR A 204 4.17 -10.71 -9.17
N HIS A 205 5.51 -10.70 -9.14
CA HIS A 205 6.30 -9.84 -10.02
C HIS A 205 5.97 -10.11 -11.49
N ARG A 206 5.92 -11.38 -11.92
CA ARG A 206 5.54 -11.75 -13.30
C ARG A 206 4.14 -11.25 -13.62
N ALA A 207 3.15 -11.55 -12.78
CA ALA A 207 1.78 -11.09 -12.96
C ALA A 207 1.66 -9.56 -13.04
N GLY A 208 2.45 -8.82 -12.24
CA GLY A 208 2.51 -7.36 -12.30
C GLY A 208 3.17 -6.85 -13.58
N THR A 209 4.25 -7.48 -14.02
CA THR A 209 4.96 -7.11 -15.27
C THR A 209 4.06 -7.27 -16.50
N GLU A 210 3.22 -8.30 -16.54
CA GLU A 210 2.26 -8.53 -17.64
C GLU A 210 1.12 -7.48 -17.69
N ARG A 211 0.91 -6.73 -16.62
CA ARG A 211 -0.11 -5.65 -16.54
C ARG A 211 0.42 -4.28 -16.92
N LEU A 212 1.74 -4.07 -16.90
CA LEU A 212 2.42 -2.78 -17.01
C LEU A 212 3.10 -2.58 -18.36
#